data_bafa739dd43cfe1fe8ceb77cb5c77d1d
#
_entry.id   bafa739dd43cfe1fe8ceb77cb5c77d1d
#
_cell.length_a   1.000
_cell.length_b   1.000
_cell.length_c   1.000
_cell.angle_alpha   90.00
_cell.angle_beta   90.00
_cell.angle_gamma   90.00
#
_symmetry.space_group_name_H-M   'P 1'
#
loop_
_entity.id
_entity.type
_entity.pdbx_description
1 polymer ?
#
loop_
_entity_poly.entity_id
_entity_poly.type
_entity_poly.pdbx_seq_one_letter_code
_entity_poly.pdbx_strand_id
1 'polypeptide(L)'
;MKCECAIGRIILKKWGFMMKRELGIARCGLACCLCSENDKCSGCNTGECPDKDWCENRKCSIKKEINACYECTQSCRKGLLGKIKPYAFTLFVQKYGLEKLLDYLELNEKNGVVYHREGIHGDYDDFENVNELMVFIKTGNKLVGNIEEITYNLI
;
A
#
# COMPACT_ATOMS: atom_id res chain seq x y z
N MET A 1 25.61 -20.45 -23.65
CA MET A 1 26.13 -19.39 -22.77
C MET A 1 25.35 -18.07 -22.84
N LYS A 2 24.01 -18.13 -22.82
CA LYS A 2 23.14 -16.93 -22.80
C LYS A 2 22.01 -16.97 -21.77
N CYS A 3 21.97 -17.96 -20.88
CA CYS A 3 20.90 -18.09 -19.87
C CYS A 3 21.24 -17.57 -18.47
N GLU A 4 22.51 -17.31 -18.14
CA GLU A 4 22.90 -16.95 -16.78
C GLU A 4 22.67 -15.46 -16.43
N CYS A 5 22.65 -14.57 -17.43
CA CYS A 5 22.39 -13.14 -17.19
C CYS A 5 20.93 -12.80 -16.85
N ALA A 6 19.97 -13.60 -17.29
CA ALA A 6 18.56 -13.34 -17.03
C ALA A 6 18.16 -13.72 -15.59
N ILE A 7 18.71 -14.82 -15.08
CA ILE A 7 18.46 -15.27 -13.71
C ILE A 7 19.10 -14.33 -12.69
N GLY A 8 20.32 -13.85 -12.97
CA GLY A 8 21.00 -12.87 -12.10
C GLY A 8 20.27 -11.53 -12.01
N ARG A 9 19.70 -11.04 -13.13
CA ARG A 9 18.91 -9.80 -13.12
C ARG A 9 17.58 -9.92 -12.39
N ILE A 10 16.92 -11.07 -12.46
CA ILE A 10 15.68 -11.34 -11.75
C ILE A 10 15.94 -11.45 -10.24
N ILE A 11 17.02 -12.11 -9.84
CA ILE A 11 17.43 -12.23 -8.43
C ILE A 11 17.83 -10.87 -7.86
N LEU A 12 18.62 -10.07 -8.58
CA LEU A 12 19.03 -8.74 -8.14
C LEU A 12 17.85 -7.77 -7.99
N LYS A 13 16.83 -7.83 -8.86
CA LYS A 13 15.59 -7.07 -8.68
C LYS A 13 14.79 -7.52 -7.45
N LYS A 14 14.81 -8.81 -7.14
CA LYS A 14 14.10 -9.36 -5.96
C LYS A 14 14.75 -8.94 -4.64
N TRP A 15 16.05 -8.66 -4.62
CA TRP A 15 16.78 -8.20 -3.43
C TRP A 15 16.86 -6.67 -3.32
N GLY A 16 16.56 -5.92 -4.40
CA GLY A 16 16.67 -4.46 -4.46
C GLY A 16 15.50 -3.69 -3.84
N PHE A 17 14.38 -4.34 -3.53
CA PHE A 17 13.17 -3.71 -2.99
C PHE A 17 12.70 -4.47 -1.75
N MET A 18 13.42 -4.34 -0.65
CA MET A 18 12.92 -4.81 0.64
C MET A 18 12.06 -3.73 1.28
N MET A 19 10.89 -4.12 1.72
CA MET A 19 9.98 -3.27 2.48
C MET A 19 10.70 -2.63 3.67
N LYS A 20 10.60 -1.32 3.78
CA LYS A 20 11.07 -0.56 4.95
C LYS A 20 9.90 -0.38 5.93
N ARG A 21 9.67 -1.41 6.73
CA ARG A 21 8.51 -1.49 7.64
C ARG A 21 8.39 -0.27 8.55
N GLU A 22 9.50 0.31 8.98
CA GLU A 22 9.58 1.49 9.83
C GLU A 22 8.93 2.74 9.21
N LEU A 23 8.83 2.82 7.88
CA LEU A 23 8.15 3.91 7.19
C LEU A 23 6.63 3.77 7.19
N GLY A 24 6.12 2.57 7.39
CA GLY A 24 4.70 2.29 7.54
C GLY A 24 3.83 2.81 6.40
N ILE A 25 2.66 3.30 6.80
CA ILE A 25 1.64 3.89 5.91
C ILE A 25 1.63 5.41 6.11
N ALA A 26 1.59 6.13 5.00
CA ALA A 26 1.46 7.59 5.02
C ALA A 26 0.13 8.05 5.63
N ARG A 27 0.06 9.31 6.01
CA ARG A 27 -1.18 9.96 6.48
C ARG A 27 -2.36 9.78 5.52
N CYS A 28 -2.08 9.70 4.22
CA CYS A 28 -3.09 9.53 3.15
C CYS A 28 -3.43 8.07 2.82
N GLY A 29 -2.82 7.08 3.48
CA GLY A 29 -3.04 5.66 3.22
C GLY A 29 -2.11 5.04 2.18
N LEU A 30 -1.16 5.77 1.58
CA LEU A 30 -0.15 5.17 0.72
C LEU A 30 0.90 4.41 1.53
N ALA A 31 1.38 3.29 0.99
CA ALA A 31 2.39 2.46 1.65
C ALA A 31 3.80 3.02 1.40
N CYS A 32 4.23 3.97 2.23
CA CYS A 32 5.59 4.51 2.20
C CYS A 32 6.64 3.41 2.36
N CYS A 33 6.33 2.38 3.13
CA CYS A 33 7.20 1.22 3.35
C CYS A 33 7.54 0.43 2.08
N LEU A 34 6.69 0.50 1.05
CA LEU A 34 6.87 -0.18 -0.25
C LEU A 34 7.16 0.78 -1.40
N CYS A 35 7.20 2.08 -1.14
CA CYS A 35 7.42 3.09 -2.17
C CYS A 35 8.80 2.96 -2.78
N SER A 36 8.90 3.02 -4.11
CA SER A 36 10.18 2.98 -4.83
C SER A 36 11.11 4.15 -4.53
N GLU A 37 10.56 5.24 -3.99
CA GLU A 37 11.29 6.45 -3.61
C GLU A 37 11.73 6.47 -2.13
N ASN A 38 11.52 5.40 -1.39
CA ASN A 38 11.75 5.37 0.05
C ASN A 38 13.24 5.39 0.47
N ASP A 39 14.17 5.32 -0.48
CA ASP A 39 15.58 5.58 -0.21
C ASP A 39 15.92 7.07 -0.08
N LYS A 40 15.08 7.93 -0.69
CA LYS A 40 15.24 9.38 -0.69
C LYS A 40 14.19 10.10 0.14
N CYS A 41 13.07 9.43 0.42
CA CYS A 41 11.93 9.97 1.13
C CYS A 41 11.69 9.18 2.42
N SER A 42 11.77 9.84 3.54
CA SER A 42 11.50 9.27 4.87
C SER A 42 10.03 9.37 5.31
N GLY A 43 9.14 9.71 4.38
CA GLY A 43 7.70 9.78 4.61
C GLY A 43 7.20 11.17 4.99
N CYS A 44 5.87 11.33 4.98
CA CYS A 44 5.23 12.63 5.18
C CYS A 44 5.28 13.15 6.63
N ASN A 45 5.62 12.31 7.59
CA ASN A 45 5.74 12.70 9.01
C ASN A 45 7.07 13.38 9.35
N THR A 46 8.11 13.18 8.56
CA THR A 46 9.44 13.76 8.77
C THR A 46 9.59 15.17 8.20
N GLY A 47 8.63 15.64 7.40
CA GLY A 47 8.73 16.91 6.70
C GLY A 47 9.57 16.88 5.42
N GLU A 48 10.13 15.74 5.05
CA GLU A 48 10.98 15.58 3.85
C GLU A 48 10.21 15.07 2.63
N CYS A 49 8.93 14.71 2.79
CA CYS A 49 8.09 14.31 1.67
C CYS A 49 7.95 15.45 0.65
N PRO A 50 8.27 15.24 -0.64
CA PRO A 50 8.16 16.28 -1.67
C PRO A 50 6.75 16.81 -1.84
N ASP A 51 5.75 16.00 -1.48
CA ASP A 51 4.33 16.32 -1.64
C ASP A 51 3.71 17.01 -0.41
N LYS A 52 4.49 17.25 0.64
CA LYS A 52 4.01 17.75 1.93
C LYS A 52 3.21 19.05 1.86
N ASP A 53 3.58 19.93 0.95
CA ASP A 53 3.01 21.28 0.88
C ASP A 53 1.67 21.34 0.13
N TRP A 54 1.40 20.37 -0.73
CA TRP A 54 0.14 20.29 -1.47
C TRP A 54 -0.77 19.14 -1.05
N CYS A 55 -0.27 18.16 -0.28
CA CYS A 55 -1.06 17.01 0.14
C CYS A 55 -2.22 17.41 1.06
N GLU A 56 -3.43 17.35 0.54
CA GLU A 56 -4.67 17.72 1.25
C GLU A 56 -4.90 16.84 2.48
N ASN A 57 -4.60 15.53 2.38
CA ASN A 57 -4.75 14.59 3.48
C ASN A 57 -3.78 14.89 4.63
N ARG A 58 -2.54 15.25 4.30
CA ARG A 58 -1.57 15.67 5.32
C ARG A 58 -2.04 16.92 6.06
N LYS A 59 -2.45 17.95 5.33
CA LYS A 59 -2.96 19.21 5.93
C LYS A 59 -4.18 18.95 6.82
N CYS A 60 -5.12 18.13 6.34
CA CYS A 60 -6.34 17.80 7.08
C CYS A 60 -6.03 17.01 8.36
N SER A 61 -5.16 16.00 8.30
CA SER A 61 -4.82 15.19 9.47
C SER A 61 -4.05 15.98 10.52
N ILE A 62 -3.13 16.87 10.11
CA ILE A 62 -2.44 17.76 11.04
C ILE A 62 -3.42 18.71 11.72
N LYS A 63 -4.34 19.34 10.97
CA LYS A 63 -5.38 20.21 11.54
C LYS A 63 -6.29 19.50 12.54
N LYS A 64 -6.52 18.20 12.36
CA LYS A 64 -7.32 17.35 13.27
C LYS A 64 -6.51 16.75 14.42
N GLU A 65 -5.21 17.02 14.48
CA GLU A 65 -4.29 16.48 15.48
C GLU A 65 -4.27 14.94 15.51
N ILE A 66 -4.44 14.30 14.34
CA ILE A 66 -4.31 12.86 14.15
C ILE A 66 -3.08 12.52 13.32
N ASN A 67 -2.53 11.31 13.48
CA ASN A 67 -1.31 10.90 12.79
C ASN A 67 -1.56 10.48 11.35
N ALA A 68 -2.75 9.98 11.05
CA ALA A 68 -3.12 9.55 9.71
C ALA A 68 -4.64 9.50 9.52
N CYS A 69 -5.07 9.45 8.27
CA CYS A 69 -6.48 9.37 7.91
C CYS A 69 -7.19 8.13 8.47
N TYR A 70 -6.46 7.04 8.73
CA TYR A 70 -7.05 5.86 9.36
C TYR A 70 -7.46 6.06 10.83
N GLU A 71 -6.98 7.10 11.50
CA GLU A 71 -7.44 7.49 12.84
C GLU A 71 -8.69 8.38 12.79
N CYS A 72 -9.08 8.86 11.60
CA CYS A 72 -10.24 9.73 11.44
C CYS A 72 -11.54 8.93 11.58
N THR A 73 -12.47 9.44 12.40
CA THR A 73 -13.80 8.85 12.61
C THR A 73 -14.81 9.16 11.50
N GLN A 74 -14.45 10.08 10.59
CA GLN A 74 -15.33 10.48 9.50
C GLN A 74 -15.06 9.62 8.26
N SER A 75 -16.13 9.19 7.58
CA SER A 75 -16.01 8.64 6.24
C SER A 75 -15.55 9.74 5.29
N CYS A 76 -14.41 9.54 4.62
CA CYS A 76 -13.74 10.58 3.86
C CYS A 76 -13.16 10.03 2.56
N ARG A 77 -13.42 10.73 1.47
CA ARG A 77 -12.88 10.45 0.13
C ARG A 77 -12.08 11.63 -0.42
N LYS A 78 -11.61 12.53 0.43
CA LYS A 78 -10.81 13.70 0.05
C LYS A 78 -9.42 13.31 -0.43
N GLY A 79 -8.88 14.11 -1.35
CA GLY A 79 -7.51 13.99 -1.82
C GLY A 79 -7.22 12.58 -2.33
N LEU A 80 -6.15 11.98 -1.84
CA LEU A 80 -5.74 10.62 -2.23
C LEU A 80 -6.73 9.53 -1.82
N LEU A 81 -7.56 9.74 -0.81
CA LEU A 81 -8.63 8.80 -0.45
C LEU A 81 -9.74 8.70 -1.51
N GLY A 82 -9.75 9.57 -2.50
CA GLY A 82 -10.56 9.42 -3.71
C GLY A 82 -10.16 8.21 -4.56
N LYS A 83 -8.90 7.77 -4.46
CA LYS A 83 -8.37 6.59 -5.16
C LYS A 83 -8.60 5.32 -4.34
N ILE A 84 -8.80 4.21 -5.05
CA ILE A 84 -9.13 2.91 -4.43
C ILE A 84 -8.02 2.41 -3.51
N LYS A 85 -6.76 2.42 -3.96
CA LYS A 85 -5.62 1.89 -3.20
C LYS A 85 -5.43 2.56 -1.82
N PRO A 86 -5.23 3.88 -1.73
CA PRO A 86 -5.05 4.52 -0.43
C PRO A 86 -6.30 4.44 0.45
N TYR A 87 -7.48 4.44 -0.13
CA TYR A 87 -8.72 4.28 0.61
C TYR A 87 -8.87 2.87 1.18
N ALA A 88 -8.59 1.83 0.39
CA ALA A 88 -8.64 0.45 0.86
C ALA A 88 -7.62 0.19 1.97
N PHE A 89 -6.40 0.72 1.87
CA PHE A 89 -5.40 0.60 2.92
C PHE A 89 -5.84 1.30 4.20
N THR A 90 -6.42 2.49 4.10
CA THR A 90 -6.99 3.22 5.23
C THR A 90 -8.10 2.40 5.92
N LEU A 91 -9.06 1.87 5.16
CA LEU A 91 -10.12 1.02 5.70
C LEU A 91 -9.58 -0.28 6.31
N PHE A 92 -8.55 -0.86 5.71
CA PHE A 92 -7.92 -2.07 6.23
C PHE A 92 -7.31 -1.83 7.62
N VAL A 93 -6.59 -0.72 7.77
CA VAL A 93 -6.01 -0.33 9.08
C VAL A 93 -7.11 -0.08 10.10
N GLN A 94 -8.18 0.62 9.73
CA GLN A 94 -9.33 0.87 10.63
C GLN A 94 -9.98 -0.44 11.11
N LYS A 95 -10.06 -1.44 10.23
CA LYS A 95 -10.75 -2.71 10.54
C LYS A 95 -9.84 -3.73 11.22
N TYR A 96 -8.59 -3.83 10.82
CA TYR A 96 -7.70 -4.93 11.22
C TYR A 96 -6.42 -4.47 11.94
N GLY A 97 -6.14 -3.17 11.95
CA GLY A 97 -4.93 -2.59 12.55
C GLY A 97 -3.76 -2.44 11.57
N LEU A 98 -2.86 -1.51 11.91
CA LEU A 98 -1.70 -1.17 11.08
C LEU A 98 -0.73 -2.34 10.95
N GLU A 99 -0.37 -3.00 12.05
CA GLU A 99 0.58 -4.11 12.04
C GLU A 99 0.11 -5.26 11.14
N LYS A 100 -1.20 -5.55 11.17
CA LYS A 100 -1.79 -6.59 10.32
C LYS A 100 -1.67 -6.24 8.83
N LEU A 101 -1.90 -4.98 8.47
CA LEU A 101 -1.67 -4.53 7.09
C LEU A 101 -0.21 -4.70 6.69
N LEU A 102 0.73 -4.26 7.53
CA LEU A 102 2.16 -4.36 7.24
C LEU A 102 2.61 -5.82 7.09
N ASP A 103 2.09 -6.74 7.90
CA ASP A 103 2.37 -8.18 7.78
C ASP A 103 1.94 -8.74 6.41
N TYR A 104 0.74 -8.39 5.95
CA TYR A 104 0.27 -8.82 4.64
C TYR A 104 1.05 -8.19 3.49
N LEU A 105 1.37 -6.90 3.58
CA LEU A 105 2.17 -6.21 2.56
C LEU A 105 3.57 -6.84 2.43
N GLU A 106 4.21 -7.16 3.55
CA GLU A 106 5.51 -7.82 3.56
C GLU A 106 5.44 -9.24 2.97
N LEU A 107 4.42 -10.01 3.34
CA LEU A 107 4.21 -11.35 2.80
C LEU A 107 3.95 -11.30 1.28
N ASN A 108 3.13 -10.36 0.84
CA ASN A 108 2.83 -10.16 -0.57
C ASN A 108 4.07 -9.78 -1.38
N GLU A 109 4.92 -8.88 -0.86
CA GLU A 109 6.18 -8.52 -1.48
C GLU A 109 7.10 -9.74 -1.63
N LYS A 110 7.24 -10.55 -0.59
CA LYS A 110 8.02 -11.81 -0.63
C LYS A 110 7.48 -12.80 -1.66
N ASN A 111 6.18 -12.77 -1.93
CA ASN A 111 5.51 -13.60 -2.92
C ASN A 111 5.46 -12.96 -4.32
N GLY A 112 6.11 -11.84 -4.53
CA GLY A 112 6.28 -11.22 -5.84
C GLY A 112 5.22 -10.19 -6.21
N VAL A 113 4.35 -9.78 -5.29
CA VAL A 113 3.44 -8.64 -5.49
C VAL A 113 4.25 -7.35 -5.53
N VAL A 114 4.03 -6.52 -6.53
CA VAL A 114 4.81 -5.31 -6.80
C VAL A 114 3.98 -4.06 -6.54
N TYR A 115 4.45 -3.21 -5.63
CA TYR A 115 3.77 -1.95 -5.28
C TYR A 115 3.89 -0.88 -6.38
N HIS A 116 5.10 -0.71 -6.94
CA HIS A 116 5.36 0.14 -8.10
C HIS A 116 5.96 -0.70 -9.23
N ARG A 117 5.17 -0.98 -10.27
CA ARG A 117 5.57 -1.74 -11.45
C ARG A 117 5.97 -0.82 -12.59
N GLU A 118 5.20 0.23 -12.81
CA GLU A 118 5.45 1.26 -13.81
C GLU A 118 5.11 2.63 -13.22
N GLY A 119 6.13 3.48 -13.02
CA GLY A 119 5.96 4.72 -12.28
C GLY A 119 5.42 4.47 -10.87
N ILE A 120 4.28 5.06 -10.55
CA ILE A 120 3.58 4.86 -9.28
C ILE A 120 2.48 3.78 -9.34
N HIS A 121 2.29 3.15 -10.50
CA HIS A 121 1.29 2.10 -10.71
C HIS A 121 1.88 0.72 -10.42
N GLY A 122 1.17 -0.09 -9.66
CA GLY A 122 1.56 -1.44 -9.33
C GLY A 122 0.38 -2.39 -9.22
N ASP A 123 0.60 -3.57 -8.64
CA ASP A 123 -0.41 -4.62 -8.57
C ASP A 123 -1.63 -4.24 -7.74
N TYR A 124 -1.45 -3.39 -6.71
CA TYR A 124 -2.55 -2.88 -5.89
C TYR A 124 -3.40 -1.80 -6.59
N ASP A 125 -2.99 -1.32 -7.75
CA ASP A 125 -3.74 -0.34 -8.54
C ASP A 125 -4.65 -0.97 -9.61
N ASP A 126 -4.56 -2.29 -9.80
CA ASP A 126 -5.31 -3.02 -10.84
C ASP A 126 -6.78 -3.31 -10.44
N PHE A 127 -7.28 -2.75 -9.36
CA PHE A 127 -8.62 -3.00 -8.82
C PHE A 127 -9.54 -1.80 -8.99
N GLU A 128 -10.78 -2.07 -9.38
CA GLU A 128 -11.85 -1.08 -9.47
C GLU A 128 -12.78 -1.09 -8.24
N ASN A 129 -12.62 -2.09 -7.37
CA ASN A 129 -13.48 -2.32 -6.21
C ASN A 129 -12.64 -2.45 -4.95
N VAL A 130 -13.03 -1.73 -3.91
CA VAL A 130 -12.34 -1.73 -2.60
C VAL A 130 -12.34 -3.10 -1.95
N ASN A 131 -13.45 -3.84 -2.02
CA ASN A 131 -13.56 -5.16 -1.39
C ASN A 131 -12.64 -6.18 -2.05
N GLU A 132 -12.55 -6.16 -3.38
CA GLU A 132 -11.62 -7.00 -4.14
C GLU A 132 -10.17 -6.70 -3.75
N LEU A 133 -9.81 -5.43 -3.65
CA LEU A 133 -8.48 -5.04 -3.20
C LEU A 133 -8.21 -5.49 -1.76
N MET A 134 -9.19 -5.39 -0.86
CA MET A 134 -9.01 -5.87 0.51
C MET A 134 -8.80 -7.38 0.60
N VAL A 135 -9.45 -8.16 -0.27
CA VAL A 135 -9.18 -9.61 -0.40
C VAL A 135 -7.78 -9.84 -0.97
N PHE A 136 -7.39 -9.08 -2.00
CA PHE A 136 -6.04 -9.17 -2.57
C PHE A 136 -4.94 -8.85 -1.54
N ILE A 137 -5.13 -7.85 -0.70
CA ILE A 137 -4.19 -7.54 0.40
C ILE A 137 -3.95 -8.79 1.26
N LYS A 138 -5.00 -9.53 1.59
CA LYS A 138 -4.91 -10.72 2.45
C LYS A 138 -4.34 -11.94 1.76
N THR A 139 -4.56 -12.09 0.47
CA THR A 139 -4.27 -13.34 -0.27
C THR A 139 -3.08 -13.22 -1.21
N GLY A 140 -2.74 -12.02 -1.66
CA GLY A 140 -1.78 -11.79 -2.73
C GLY A 140 -2.24 -12.32 -4.10
N ASN A 141 -3.48 -12.77 -4.22
CA ASN A 141 -4.02 -13.40 -5.42
C ASN A 141 -5.12 -12.53 -6.04
N LYS A 142 -4.99 -12.22 -7.33
CA LYS A 142 -6.07 -11.63 -8.10
C LYS A 142 -7.18 -12.66 -8.26
N LEU A 143 -8.36 -12.37 -7.73
CA LEU A 143 -9.52 -13.24 -7.88
C LEU A 143 -9.97 -13.25 -9.34
N VAL A 144 -9.82 -14.38 -9.99
CA VAL A 144 -10.40 -14.67 -11.29
C VAL A 144 -11.71 -15.43 -11.04
N GLY A 145 -12.82 -14.71 -10.95
CA GLY A 145 -14.17 -15.27 -10.95
C GLY A 145 -14.74 -15.68 -9.58
N ASN A 146 -15.98 -15.27 -9.34
CA ASN A 146 -16.92 -15.64 -8.27
C ASN A 146 -16.52 -15.30 -6.82
N ILE A 147 -16.95 -14.11 -6.43
CA ILE A 147 -16.86 -13.55 -5.06
C ILE A 147 -17.72 -14.34 -4.05
N GLU A 148 -18.69 -15.15 -4.50
CA GLU A 148 -19.65 -15.81 -3.61
C GLU A 148 -19.06 -16.93 -2.72
N GLU A 149 -17.97 -17.56 -3.14
CA GLU A 149 -17.41 -18.71 -2.42
C GLU A 149 -16.40 -18.32 -1.30
N ILE A 150 -15.89 -17.10 -1.32
CA ILE A 150 -14.83 -16.65 -0.39
C ILE A 150 -15.39 -16.04 0.88
N THR A 151 -16.63 -15.56 0.85
CA THR A 151 -17.27 -14.92 2.02
C THR A 151 -17.56 -15.90 3.15
N TYR A 152 -17.68 -17.19 2.87
CA TYR A 152 -17.99 -18.23 3.87
C TYR A 152 -16.81 -18.68 4.73
N ASN A 153 -15.58 -18.44 4.29
CA ASN A 153 -14.37 -18.93 5.00
C ASN A 153 -13.61 -17.85 5.78
N LEU A 154 -14.18 -16.64 5.93
CA LEU A 154 -13.51 -15.50 6.57
C LEU A 154 -14.27 -14.94 7.79
N ILE A 155 -15.27 -15.68 8.31
CA ILE A 155 -15.97 -15.36 9.55
C ILE A 155 -15.35 -16.13 10.71
#